data_5565fb2c4a612c2d704661ea18f4602f
#
_entry.id   5565fb2c4a612c2d704661ea18f4602f
#
_cell.length_a   1.000
_cell.length_b   1.000
_cell.length_c   1.000
_cell.angle_alpha   90.00
_cell.angle_beta   90.00
_cell.angle_gamma   90.00
#
_symmetry.space_group_name_H-M   'P 1'
#
loop_
_entity.id
_entity.type
_entity.pdbx_description
1 polymer ?
#
loop_
_entity_poly.entity_id
_entity_poly.type
_entity_poly.pdbx_seq_one_letter_code
_entity_poly.pdbx_strand_id
1 'polypeptide(L)'
;METFEELFEETLRDIYYAEKAILKALPRMAKKATSEDLAAAFTAHFEETEQQVARLEEIFEGMGKKARGKKCPAIDGILEEGAEIMKRG
;
A
#
# COMPACT_ATOMS: atom_id res chain seq x y z
N MET A 1 -18.02 13.85 -18.54
CA MET A 1 -17.20 14.70 -17.66
C MET A 1 -17.24 14.13 -16.24
N GLU A 2 -16.07 13.89 -15.64
CA GLU A 2 -16.01 13.36 -14.28
C GLU A 2 -16.47 14.40 -13.27
N THR A 3 -17.25 13.97 -12.28
CA THR A 3 -17.61 14.81 -11.14
C THR A 3 -16.46 14.79 -10.14
N PHE A 4 -16.45 15.74 -9.21
CA PHE A 4 -15.49 15.76 -8.11
C PHE A 4 -15.58 14.47 -7.29
N GLU A 5 -16.78 13.98 -7.05
CA GLU A 5 -17.01 12.74 -6.29
C GLU A 5 -16.44 11.52 -6.99
N GLU A 6 -16.57 11.42 -8.30
CA GLU A 6 -16.01 10.33 -9.09
C GLU A 6 -14.49 10.37 -9.06
N LEU A 7 -13.91 11.57 -9.21
CA LEU A 7 -12.47 11.75 -9.13
C LEU A 7 -11.93 11.39 -7.75
N PHE A 8 -12.63 11.81 -6.70
CA PHE A 8 -12.28 11.49 -5.33
C PHE A 8 -12.28 9.99 -5.09
N GLU A 9 -13.32 9.29 -5.56
CA GLU A 9 -13.42 7.84 -5.44
C GLU A 9 -12.29 7.12 -6.18
N GLU A 10 -11.96 7.57 -7.39
CA GLU A 10 -10.84 6.99 -8.15
C GLU A 10 -9.52 7.17 -7.42
N THR A 11 -9.30 8.37 -6.86
CA THR A 11 -8.09 8.67 -6.09
C THR A 11 -8.00 7.76 -4.87
N LEU A 12 -9.10 7.56 -4.16
CA LEU A 12 -9.14 6.66 -3.01
C LEU A 12 -8.82 5.22 -3.40
N ARG A 13 -9.30 4.78 -4.55
CA ARG A 13 -9.01 3.43 -5.04
C ARG A 13 -7.54 3.25 -5.38
N ASP A 14 -6.92 4.28 -5.96
CA ASP A 14 -5.49 4.25 -6.26
C ASP A 14 -4.67 4.17 -4.98
N ILE A 15 -5.00 5.00 -3.99
CA ILE A 15 -4.32 5.01 -2.70
C ILE A 15 -4.53 3.69 -1.98
N TYR A 16 -5.74 3.18 -1.98
CA TYR A 16 -6.06 1.91 -1.33
C TYR A 16 -5.27 0.77 -1.93
N TYR A 17 -5.19 0.71 -3.26
CA TYR A 17 -4.40 -0.31 -3.95
C TYR A 17 -2.92 -0.21 -3.55
N ALA A 18 -2.35 1.01 -3.58
CA ALA A 18 -0.95 1.23 -3.24
C ALA A 18 -0.66 0.82 -1.79
N GLU A 19 -1.52 1.21 -0.84
CA GLU A 19 -1.34 0.86 0.57
C GLU A 19 -1.44 -0.65 0.80
N LYS A 20 -2.38 -1.32 0.13
CA LYS A 20 -2.52 -2.78 0.23
C LYS A 20 -1.31 -3.50 -0.36
N ALA A 21 -0.77 -2.98 -1.48
CA ALA A 21 0.41 -3.56 -2.12
C ALA A 21 1.65 -3.41 -1.22
N ILE A 22 1.82 -2.23 -0.62
CA ILE A 22 2.92 -1.96 0.33
C ILE A 22 2.77 -2.87 1.56
N LEU A 23 1.56 -2.97 2.10
CA LEU A 23 1.28 -3.83 3.25
C LEU A 23 1.70 -5.27 3.00
N LYS A 24 1.44 -5.76 1.81
CA LYS A 24 1.80 -7.12 1.40
C LYS A 24 3.32 -7.28 1.23
N ALA A 25 4.00 -6.24 0.76
CA ALA A 25 5.44 -6.27 0.49
C ALA A 25 6.29 -6.14 1.76
N LEU A 26 5.82 -5.36 2.75
CA LEU A 26 6.61 -5.04 3.94
C LEU A 26 7.12 -6.24 4.73
N PRO A 27 6.33 -7.30 4.99
CA PRO A 27 6.84 -8.46 5.71
C PRO A 27 8.00 -9.15 4.99
N ARG A 28 7.94 -9.19 3.65
CA ARG A 28 9.02 -9.78 2.85
C ARG A 28 10.28 -8.93 2.92
N MET A 29 10.11 -7.61 2.90
CA MET A 29 11.22 -6.67 3.02
C MET A 29 11.87 -6.77 4.40
N ALA A 30 11.06 -6.86 5.46
CA ALA A 30 11.58 -7.04 6.82
C ALA A 30 12.38 -8.33 6.94
N LYS A 31 11.88 -9.41 6.35
CA LYS A 31 12.54 -10.71 6.38
C LYS A 31 13.89 -10.71 5.67
N LYS A 32 14.01 -9.91 4.60
CA LYS A 32 15.22 -9.84 3.78
C LYS A 32 16.17 -8.72 4.21
N ALA A 33 15.78 -7.91 5.16
CA ALA A 33 16.60 -6.80 5.62
C ALA A 33 17.92 -7.31 6.21
N THR A 34 19.00 -6.60 5.89
CA THR A 34 20.37 -7.00 6.33
C THR A 34 20.70 -6.53 7.72
N SER A 35 19.94 -5.60 8.30
CA SER A 35 20.15 -5.12 9.65
C SER A 35 18.85 -5.22 10.46
N GLU A 36 19.02 -5.36 11.79
CA GLU A 36 17.88 -5.40 12.70
C GLU A 36 17.12 -4.07 12.72
N ASP A 37 17.86 -2.96 12.62
CA ASP A 37 17.25 -1.64 12.59
C ASP A 37 16.36 -1.46 11.36
N LEU A 38 16.83 -1.91 10.22
CA LEU A 38 16.06 -1.84 8.98
C LEU A 38 14.83 -2.75 9.05
N ALA A 39 14.99 -3.97 9.58
CA ALA A 39 13.88 -4.88 9.76
C ALA A 39 12.82 -4.29 10.70
N ALA A 40 13.25 -3.66 11.79
CA ALA A 40 12.35 -3.00 12.73
C ALA A 40 11.61 -1.83 12.08
N ALA A 41 12.30 -1.07 11.22
CA ALA A 41 11.69 0.04 10.50
C ALA A 41 10.58 -0.45 9.56
N PHE A 42 10.82 -1.55 8.84
CA PHE A 42 9.80 -2.14 7.97
C PHE A 42 8.59 -2.66 8.76
N THR A 43 8.85 -3.25 9.93
CA THR A 43 7.79 -3.76 10.81
C THR A 43 6.94 -2.60 11.35
N ALA A 44 7.57 -1.51 11.77
CA ALA A 44 6.86 -0.32 12.25
C ALA A 44 6.01 0.29 11.12
N HIS A 45 6.57 0.36 9.92
CA HIS A 45 5.83 0.88 8.76
C HIS A 45 4.65 -0.03 8.40
N PHE A 46 4.81 -1.34 8.55
CA PHE A 46 3.73 -2.29 8.34
C PHE A 46 2.54 -1.97 9.27
N GLU A 47 2.81 -1.74 10.55
CA GLU A 47 1.76 -1.41 11.52
C GLU A 47 1.05 -0.11 11.17
N GLU A 48 1.80 0.91 10.76
CA GLU A 48 1.22 2.18 10.31
C GLU A 48 0.35 1.99 9.07
N THR A 49 0.83 1.18 8.12
CA THR A 49 0.12 0.92 6.88
C THR A 49 -1.19 0.17 7.15
N GLU A 50 -1.19 -0.77 8.10
CA GLU A 50 -2.42 -1.45 8.51
C GLU A 50 -3.47 -0.45 9.00
N GLN A 51 -3.06 0.51 9.80
CA GLN A 51 -3.96 1.54 10.31
C GLN A 51 -4.48 2.43 9.17
N GLN A 52 -3.61 2.79 8.23
CA GLN A 52 -4.01 3.59 7.07
C GLN A 52 -5.01 2.86 6.20
N VAL A 53 -4.81 1.57 5.97
CA VAL A 53 -5.75 0.73 5.22
C VAL A 53 -7.10 0.69 5.92
N ALA A 54 -7.11 0.50 7.24
CA ALA A 54 -8.35 0.49 8.02
C ALA A 54 -9.11 1.81 7.89
N ARG A 55 -8.40 2.94 7.94
CA ARG A 55 -9.01 4.27 7.77
C ARG A 55 -9.61 4.43 6.38
N LEU A 56 -8.92 3.96 5.34
CA LEU A 56 -9.44 4.02 3.98
C LEU A 56 -10.72 3.18 3.85
N GLU A 57 -10.74 2.02 4.47
CA GLU A 57 -11.92 1.16 4.47
C GLU A 57 -13.11 1.84 5.16
N GLU A 58 -12.85 2.55 6.25
CA GLU A 58 -13.87 3.35 6.93
C GLU A 58 -14.42 4.47 6.03
N ILE A 59 -13.53 5.13 5.28
CA ILE A 59 -13.93 6.18 4.34
C ILE A 59 -14.85 5.61 3.26
N PHE A 60 -14.49 4.47 2.66
CA PHE A 60 -15.34 3.82 1.66
C PHE A 60 -16.69 3.45 2.25
N GLU A 61 -16.70 2.91 3.46
CA GLU A 61 -17.94 2.55 4.15
C GLU A 61 -18.83 3.77 4.37
N GLY A 62 -18.24 4.89 4.82
CA GLY A 62 -18.96 6.14 5.01
C GLY A 62 -19.54 6.70 3.73
N MET A 63 -18.97 6.37 2.58
CA MET A 63 -19.49 6.76 1.27
C MET A 63 -20.54 5.79 0.75
N GLY A 64 -20.81 4.71 1.47
CA GLY A 64 -21.71 3.65 1.00
C GLY A 64 -21.11 2.83 -0.12
N LYS A 65 -19.78 2.80 -0.22
CA LYS A 65 -19.04 2.08 -1.26
C LYS A 65 -18.27 0.92 -0.64
N LYS A 66 -18.07 -0.11 -1.45
CA LYS A 66 -17.24 -1.24 -1.04
C LYS A 66 -15.77 -0.87 -1.25
N ALA A 67 -14.92 -1.10 -0.25
CA ALA A 67 -13.49 -0.86 -0.35
C ALA A 67 -12.89 -1.81 -1.40
N ARG A 68 -12.27 -1.22 -2.42
CA ARG A 68 -11.56 -1.98 -3.46
C ARG A 68 -10.53 -1.10 -4.13
N GLY A 69 -9.41 -1.69 -4.50
CA GLY A 69 -8.35 -0.98 -5.18
C GLY A 69 -8.52 -0.98 -6.69
N LYS A 70 -7.81 -0.04 -7.32
CA LYS A 70 -7.65 0.01 -8.76
C LYS A 70 -6.19 -0.29 -9.03
N LYS A 71 -5.91 -1.29 -9.83
CA LYS A 71 -4.53 -1.70 -10.11
C LYS A 71 -3.68 -0.52 -10.58
N CYS A 72 -2.52 -0.36 -9.97
CA CYS A 72 -1.58 0.70 -10.27
C CYS A 72 -0.26 0.09 -10.75
N PRO A 73 0.00 0.08 -12.06
CA PRO A 73 1.25 -0.48 -12.59
C PRO A 73 2.50 0.20 -12.05
N ALA A 74 2.41 1.49 -11.73
CA ALA A 74 3.54 2.24 -11.19
C ALA A 74 4.01 1.68 -9.85
N ILE A 75 3.08 1.48 -8.91
CA ILE A 75 3.46 0.93 -7.59
C ILE A 75 3.89 -0.54 -7.70
N ASP A 76 3.25 -1.30 -8.57
CA ASP A 76 3.64 -2.68 -8.82
C ASP A 76 5.08 -2.75 -9.33
N GLY A 77 5.45 -1.87 -10.27
CA GLY A 77 6.80 -1.79 -10.83
C GLY A 77 7.83 -1.39 -9.79
N ILE A 78 7.52 -0.40 -8.97
CA ILE A 78 8.42 0.06 -7.90
C ILE A 78 8.68 -1.06 -6.90
N LEU A 79 7.66 -1.78 -6.48
CA LEU A 79 7.79 -2.87 -5.53
C LEU A 79 8.56 -4.05 -6.13
N GLU A 80 8.35 -4.33 -7.40
CA GLU A 80 9.07 -5.38 -8.12
C GLU A 80 10.56 -5.05 -8.20
N GLU A 81 10.90 -3.80 -8.55
CA GLU A 81 12.30 -3.35 -8.57
C GLU A 81 12.94 -3.43 -7.20
N GLY A 82 12.22 -2.99 -6.17
CA GLY A 82 12.68 -3.08 -4.80
C GLY A 82 13.02 -4.50 -4.39
N ALA A 83 12.14 -5.45 -4.74
CA ALA A 83 12.34 -6.87 -4.46
C ALA A 83 13.56 -7.41 -5.19
N GLU A 84 13.78 -7.00 -6.44
CA GLU A 84 14.95 -7.38 -7.24
C GLU A 84 16.25 -6.89 -6.59
N ILE A 85 16.27 -5.63 -6.16
CA ILE A 85 17.44 -5.03 -5.51
C ILE A 85 17.76 -5.77 -4.21
N MET A 86 16.77 -6.06 -3.39
CA MET A 86 16.96 -6.76 -2.12
C MET A 86 17.43 -8.20 -2.32
N LYS A 87 17.03 -8.81 -3.43
CA LYS A 87 17.45 -10.16 -3.78
C LYS A 87 18.93 -10.25 -4.10
N ARG A 88 19.51 -9.16 -4.62
CA ARG A 88 20.95 -9.08 -4.95
C ARG A 88 21.82 -8.90 -3.71
N GLY A 89 21.25 -8.30 -2.68
CA GLY A 89 21.95 -8.01 -1.43
C GLY A 89 22.03 -9.19 -0.54
#